data_1ea3273f02643ecb48b0a84d78b2d4a4
#
_entry.id   1ea3273f02643ecb48b0a84d78b2d4a4
#
_cell.length_a   1.000
_cell.length_b   1.000
_cell.length_c   1.000
_cell.angle_alpha   90.00
_cell.angle_beta   90.00
_cell.angle_gamma   90.00
#
_symmetry.space_group_name_H-M   'P 1'
#
loop_
_entity.id
_entity.type
_entity.pdbx_description
1 polymer ?
#
loop_
_entity_poly.entity_id
_entity_poly.type
_entity_poly.pdbx_seq_one_letter_code
_entity_poly.pdbx_strand_id
1 'polypeptide(L)'
;MADIFSGLEKLGLGNIDGGNLFEDPNKKDTNVKKAEPQKKLTLVNEEDYLFDKKYKCPICDSDFESKTVRTGKVRMKSVDVDLRPDYSEVDLTKYDIIACPECGYAALGRYFTTLNKYQIDDIRNKICMNYKKQKFTDSIYTYEHARSLYQLALANAVVKKAKNSEKAYICLKTAWVIRGETQRLDQDDADYEKKKKENDSQELELLKNALNGFIMARQSEDFPIAGMDSTTLDYLIAALAYETDQFDISSKMISELLMSRTANSRIKDKARALKELVAEKQGK
;
A
#
# COMPACT_ATOMS: atom_id res chain seq x y z
N MET A 1 9.54 -6.51 -15.92
CA MET A 1 8.56 -5.91 -14.97
C MET A 1 8.22 -6.98 -13.96
N ALA A 2 8.34 -6.67 -12.67
CA ALA A 2 7.88 -7.61 -11.64
C ALA A 2 6.35 -7.63 -11.70
N ASP A 3 5.77 -8.82 -11.82
CA ASP A 3 4.32 -8.97 -11.88
C ASP A 3 3.73 -8.68 -10.50
N ILE A 4 3.01 -7.57 -10.36
CA ILE A 4 2.35 -7.13 -9.11
C ILE A 4 1.37 -8.20 -8.61
N PHE A 5 0.88 -9.05 -9.50
CA PHE A 5 -0.03 -10.15 -9.19
C PHE A 5 0.66 -11.52 -9.09
N SER A 6 2.00 -11.57 -9.09
CA SER A 6 2.73 -12.83 -8.90
C SER A 6 2.32 -13.51 -7.59
N GLY A 7 1.88 -14.77 -7.66
CA GLY A 7 1.39 -15.53 -6.50
C GLY A 7 -0.13 -15.70 -6.43
N LEU A 8 -0.94 -14.93 -7.16
CA LEU A 8 -2.39 -15.12 -7.24
C LEU A 8 -2.80 -16.45 -7.89
N GLU A 9 -1.91 -17.07 -8.67
CA GLU A 9 -2.08 -18.41 -9.24
C GLU A 9 -2.36 -19.47 -8.17
N LYS A 10 -1.71 -19.36 -7.01
CA LYS A 10 -1.91 -20.26 -5.85
C LYS A 10 -3.35 -20.16 -5.31
N LEU A 11 -4.00 -19.03 -5.52
CA LEU A 11 -5.38 -18.75 -5.12
C LEU A 11 -6.42 -19.07 -6.23
N GLY A 12 -5.95 -19.56 -7.39
CA GLY A 12 -6.81 -19.85 -8.54
C GLY A 12 -7.13 -18.64 -9.41
N LEU A 13 -6.41 -17.52 -9.25
CA LEU A 13 -6.66 -16.23 -9.91
C LEU A 13 -5.58 -15.86 -10.92
N GLY A 14 -4.93 -16.83 -11.57
CA GLY A 14 -3.87 -16.62 -12.56
C GLY A 14 -4.29 -15.89 -13.85
N ASN A 15 -5.58 -15.67 -14.07
CA ASN A 15 -6.12 -15.01 -15.28
C ASN A 15 -6.36 -13.50 -15.10
N ILE A 16 -5.97 -12.90 -13.98
CA ILE A 16 -6.09 -11.46 -13.77
C ILE A 16 -4.82 -10.81 -14.34
N ASP A 17 -4.99 -10.14 -15.49
CA ASP A 17 -3.91 -9.38 -16.11
C ASP A 17 -3.58 -8.12 -15.30
N GLY A 18 -2.35 -8.03 -14.83
CA GLY A 18 -1.80 -6.87 -14.13
C GLY A 18 -1.30 -5.77 -15.05
N GLY A 19 -1.57 -5.88 -16.36
CA GLY A 19 -1.27 -4.83 -17.33
C GLY A 19 -1.91 -3.51 -16.89
N ASN A 20 -1.26 -2.42 -17.15
CA ASN A 20 -1.61 -1.02 -16.86
C ASN A 20 -2.74 -0.81 -15.84
N LEU A 21 -2.43 -0.77 -14.55
CA LEU A 21 -3.40 -0.46 -13.49
C LEU A 21 -4.04 0.93 -13.67
N PHE A 22 -3.37 1.79 -14.41
CA PHE A 22 -3.78 3.15 -14.75
C PHE A 22 -3.40 3.42 -16.20
N GLU A 23 -4.35 3.67 -17.08
CA GLU A 23 -4.08 3.96 -18.49
C GLU A 23 -3.40 5.34 -18.63
N ASP A 24 -2.12 5.34 -19.03
CA ASP A 24 -1.43 6.54 -19.54
C ASP A 24 -0.34 6.12 -20.54
N PRO A 25 -0.32 6.70 -21.79
CA PRO A 25 0.43 6.17 -22.92
C PRO A 25 1.88 6.63 -23.09
N ASN A 26 2.53 7.30 -22.10
CA ASN A 26 3.91 7.79 -22.32
C ASN A 26 4.79 7.71 -21.07
N LYS A 27 5.79 6.78 -21.00
CA LYS A 27 7.12 7.07 -20.44
C LYS A 27 8.19 6.00 -20.52
N LYS A 28 9.46 6.49 -20.51
CA LYS A 28 10.74 5.75 -20.56
C LYS A 28 11.45 5.80 -19.19
N ASP A 29 12.24 4.75 -18.89
CA ASP A 29 12.96 4.45 -17.64
C ASP A 29 14.21 5.27 -17.33
N THR A 30 14.55 5.43 -16.05
CA THR A 30 15.93 5.61 -15.54
C THR A 30 16.13 5.21 -14.06
N ASN A 31 17.39 4.91 -13.67
CA ASN A 31 17.96 4.11 -12.58
C ASN A 31 18.05 4.70 -11.14
N VAL A 32 18.24 3.80 -10.17
CA VAL A 32 18.20 3.92 -8.69
C VAL A 32 19.58 3.95 -8.02
N LYS A 33 19.71 4.58 -6.83
CA LYS A 33 20.75 4.33 -5.80
C LYS A 33 20.26 4.45 -4.33
N LYS A 34 20.99 3.81 -3.40
CA LYS A 34 20.71 3.19 -2.08
C LYS A 34 20.70 4.10 -0.84
N ALA A 35 20.05 3.64 0.25
CA ALA A 35 20.07 4.17 1.62
C ALA A 35 20.53 3.14 2.67
N GLU A 36 20.99 3.59 3.87
CA GLU A 36 21.77 2.90 4.91
C GLU A 36 20.98 2.19 6.04
N PRO A 37 21.60 1.31 6.89
CA PRO A 37 20.93 0.31 7.74
C PRO A 37 20.60 0.72 9.17
N GLN A 38 19.59 0.11 9.79
CA GLN A 38 19.15 0.35 11.18
C GLN A 38 19.16 -0.87 12.10
N LYS A 39 19.24 -0.61 13.43
CA LYS A 39 19.51 -1.46 14.60
C LYS A 39 18.43 -2.49 14.97
N LYS A 40 18.88 -3.60 15.62
CA LYS A 40 18.06 -4.70 16.22
C LYS A 40 17.02 -4.21 17.24
N LEU A 41 15.77 -4.73 17.13
CA LEU A 41 14.69 -4.51 18.09
C LEU A 41 14.60 -5.67 19.12
N THR A 42 14.22 -5.31 20.35
CA THR A 42 13.82 -6.23 21.42
C THR A 42 12.55 -7.00 21.03
N LEU A 43 12.51 -8.30 21.33
CA LEU A 43 11.38 -9.19 21.05
C LEU A 43 10.13 -8.76 21.81
N VAL A 44 9.27 -8.02 21.15
CA VAL A 44 7.89 -7.74 21.56
C VAL A 44 7.02 -8.85 20.99
N ASN A 45 6.19 -9.50 21.81
CA ASN A 45 5.25 -10.50 21.32
C ASN A 45 4.11 -9.81 20.59
N GLU A 46 4.10 -9.90 19.25
CA GLU A 46 3.13 -9.25 18.38
C GLU A 46 1.68 -9.69 18.67
N GLU A 47 1.45 -10.93 19.13
CA GLU A 47 0.12 -11.46 19.48
C GLU A 47 -0.61 -10.63 20.55
N ASP A 48 0.13 -10.05 21.52
CA ASP A 48 -0.46 -9.25 22.61
C ASP A 48 -1.18 -7.98 22.11
N TYR A 49 -0.85 -7.57 20.90
CA TYR A 49 -1.40 -6.38 20.23
C TYR A 49 -2.52 -6.71 19.25
N LEU A 50 -2.83 -8.01 19.06
CA LEU A 50 -3.84 -8.49 18.10
C LEU A 50 -5.10 -8.99 18.80
N PHE A 51 -6.19 -9.04 18.06
CA PHE A 51 -7.42 -9.74 18.41
C PHE A 51 -8.17 -10.16 17.15
N ASP A 52 -8.99 -11.18 17.28
CA ASP A 52 -9.87 -11.63 16.20
C ASP A 52 -11.14 -10.77 16.18
N LYS A 53 -11.37 -10.09 15.07
CA LYS A 53 -12.58 -9.32 14.83
C LYS A 53 -13.49 -10.06 13.88
N LYS A 54 -14.77 -10.18 14.25
CA LYS A 54 -15.81 -10.80 13.43
C LYS A 54 -16.28 -9.88 12.31
N TYR A 55 -16.41 -10.46 11.13
CA TYR A 55 -16.91 -9.80 9.93
C TYR A 55 -17.94 -10.68 9.24
N LYS A 56 -18.90 -10.04 8.58
CA LYS A 56 -19.81 -10.68 7.63
C LYS A 56 -19.42 -10.25 6.22
N CYS A 57 -19.20 -11.22 5.32
CA CYS A 57 -18.82 -10.94 3.96
C CYS A 57 -19.99 -10.35 3.15
N PRO A 58 -19.84 -9.17 2.52
CA PRO A 58 -20.92 -8.57 1.73
C PRO A 58 -21.16 -9.28 0.39
N ILE A 59 -20.31 -10.25 0.00
CA ILE A 59 -20.42 -10.98 -1.25
C ILE A 59 -21.11 -12.34 -1.09
N CYS A 60 -20.69 -13.14 -0.10
CA CYS A 60 -21.17 -14.50 0.10
C CYS A 60 -21.93 -14.71 1.41
N ASP A 61 -22.13 -13.66 2.20
CA ASP A 61 -22.81 -13.65 3.50
C ASP A 61 -22.20 -14.54 4.59
N SER A 62 -21.02 -15.14 4.35
CA SER A 62 -20.34 -15.95 5.35
C SER A 62 -19.79 -15.09 6.50
N ASP A 63 -19.90 -15.61 7.72
CA ASP A 63 -19.25 -15.03 8.89
C ASP A 63 -17.82 -15.57 8.99
N PHE A 64 -16.87 -14.70 9.30
CA PHE A 64 -15.47 -15.07 9.49
C PHE A 64 -14.76 -14.11 10.45
N GLU A 65 -13.57 -14.49 10.88
CA GLU A 65 -12.72 -13.66 11.74
C GLU A 65 -11.48 -13.20 10.98
N SER A 66 -10.99 -11.98 11.28
CA SER A 66 -9.75 -11.46 10.75
C SER A 66 -8.96 -10.79 11.87
N LYS A 67 -7.63 -10.94 11.84
CA LYS A 67 -6.74 -10.30 12.80
C LYS A 67 -6.82 -8.79 12.68
N THR A 68 -6.91 -8.13 13.81
CA THR A 68 -6.99 -6.66 13.91
C THR A 68 -6.08 -6.18 15.01
N VAL A 69 -5.40 -5.05 14.80
CA VAL A 69 -4.50 -4.46 15.80
C VAL A 69 -5.28 -3.68 16.85
N ARG A 70 -4.92 -3.85 18.12
CA ARG A 70 -5.40 -3.03 19.25
C ARG A 70 -4.72 -1.66 19.21
N THR A 71 -5.23 -0.75 18.40
CA THR A 71 -4.63 0.57 18.13
C THR A 71 -4.37 1.40 19.40
N GLY A 72 -5.14 1.21 20.47
CA GLY A 72 -4.89 1.86 21.77
C GLY A 72 -3.66 1.34 22.53
N LYS A 73 -3.07 0.23 22.11
CA LYS A 73 -1.89 -0.36 22.77
C LYS A 73 -0.58 -0.08 22.04
N VAL A 74 -0.64 0.34 20.76
CA VAL A 74 0.55 0.60 19.94
C VAL A 74 0.95 2.06 19.97
N ARG A 75 2.25 2.33 19.91
CA ARG A 75 2.80 3.69 19.92
C ARG A 75 3.49 3.98 18.60
N MET A 76 3.06 5.04 17.93
CA MET A 76 3.71 5.53 16.72
C MET A 76 5.08 6.12 17.12
N LYS A 77 6.13 5.61 16.51
CA LYS A 77 7.52 6.00 16.72
C LYS A 77 7.92 7.13 15.78
N SER A 78 7.62 6.97 14.51
CA SER A 78 7.96 7.92 13.44
C SER A 78 6.96 7.84 12.30
N VAL A 79 7.11 8.74 11.34
CA VAL A 79 6.36 8.74 10.09
C VAL A 79 7.37 8.95 8.96
N ASP A 80 7.40 8.06 7.98
CA ASP A 80 8.25 8.16 6.81
C ASP A 80 7.87 9.37 5.93
N VAL A 81 8.70 9.69 4.95
CA VAL A 81 8.47 10.81 4.02
C VAL A 81 7.15 10.65 3.29
N ASP A 82 6.80 9.44 2.86
CA ASP A 82 5.56 9.09 2.17
C ASP A 82 4.36 8.85 3.10
N LEU A 83 4.43 9.31 4.34
CA LEU A 83 3.41 9.21 5.38
C LEU A 83 3.19 7.80 5.95
N ARG A 84 4.07 6.82 5.67
CA ARG A 84 4.01 5.52 6.35
C ARG A 84 4.23 5.72 7.84
N PRO A 85 3.29 5.30 8.69
CA PRO A 85 3.50 5.31 10.14
C PRO A 85 4.38 4.11 10.55
N ASP A 86 5.44 4.38 11.30
CA ASP A 86 6.27 3.34 11.96
C ASP A 86 5.84 3.20 13.42
N TYR A 87 5.64 1.96 13.86
CA TYR A 87 5.24 1.61 15.21
C TYR A 87 6.30 0.72 15.86
N SER A 88 6.46 0.87 17.18
CA SER A 88 7.49 0.14 17.92
C SER A 88 7.19 -1.35 18.04
N GLU A 89 5.90 -1.71 18.15
CA GLU A 89 5.47 -3.03 18.61
C GLU A 89 5.04 -3.94 17.46
N VAL A 90 4.29 -3.40 16.49
CA VAL A 90 3.71 -4.17 15.38
C VAL A 90 3.62 -3.31 14.13
N ASP A 91 3.89 -3.90 12.98
CA ASP A 91 3.62 -3.24 11.69
C ASP A 91 2.12 -3.36 11.37
N LEU A 92 1.38 -2.26 11.58
CA LEU A 92 -0.06 -2.21 11.38
C LEU A 92 -0.45 -2.51 9.93
N THR A 93 0.42 -2.20 8.97
CA THR A 93 0.12 -2.38 7.55
C THR A 93 -0.15 -3.84 7.20
N LYS A 94 0.43 -4.80 7.92
CA LYS A 94 0.14 -6.23 7.73
C LYS A 94 -1.33 -6.61 7.93
N TYR A 95 -2.09 -5.83 8.70
CA TYR A 95 -3.44 -6.15 9.18
C TYR A 95 -4.54 -5.24 8.60
N ASP A 96 -4.23 -4.44 7.59
CA ASP A 96 -5.18 -3.47 7.00
C ASP A 96 -6.19 -4.10 6.03
N ILE A 97 -5.85 -5.28 5.47
CA ILE A 97 -6.72 -5.99 4.52
C ILE A 97 -7.64 -6.94 5.28
N ILE A 98 -8.93 -6.84 4.98
CA ILE A 98 -9.95 -7.80 5.39
C ILE A 98 -10.22 -8.71 4.18
N ALA A 99 -10.02 -10.01 4.33
CA ALA A 99 -10.22 -11.00 3.27
C ALA A 99 -11.15 -12.12 3.74
N CYS A 100 -12.17 -12.40 2.93
CA CYS A 100 -13.08 -13.52 3.17
C CYS A 100 -12.41 -14.84 2.72
N PRO A 101 -12.20 -15.79 3.63
CA PRO A 101 -11.56 -17.08 3.30
C PRO A 101 -12.43 -17.98 2.39
N GLU A 102 -13.74 -17.73 2.35
CA GLU A 102 -14.70 -18.56 1.61
C GLU A 102 -14.79 -18.17 0.13
N CYS A 103 -14.82 -16.85 -0.18
CA CYS A 103 -15.08 -16.40 -1.54
C CYS A 103 -13.95 -15.56 -2.16
N GLY A 104 -12.88 -15.24 -1.41
CA GLY A 104 -11.76 -14.46 -1.93
C GLY A 104 -12.03 -12.96 -2.09
N TYR A 105 -13.17 -12.44 -1.60
CA TYR A 105 -13.36 -11.01 -1.53
C TYR A 105 -12.42 -10.40 -0.50
N ALA A 106 -11.61 -9.44 -0.93
CA ALA A 106 -10.65 -8.75 -0.09
C ALA A 106 -10.62 -7.25 -0.38
N ALA A 107 -10.52 -6.45 0.65
CA ALA A 107 -10.40 -4.99 0.54
C ALA A 107 -9.75 -4.38 1.78
N LEU A 108 -9.23 -3.16 1.66
CA LEU A 108 -8.90 -2.32 2.82
C LEU A 108 -10.16 -2.12 3.69
N GLY A 109 -9.99 -2.12 5.01
CA GLY A 109 -11.10 -2.08 5.95
C GLY A 109 -12.11 -0.96 5.69
N ARG A 110 -11.65 0.22 5.22
CA ARG A 110 -12.52 1.35 4.87
C ARG A 110 -13.43 1.12 3.66
N TYR A 111 -13.05 0.20 2.75
CA TYR A 111 -13.79 -0.10 1.52
C TYR A 111 -14.53 -1.44 1.58
N PHE A 112 -14.34 -2.23 2.65
CA PHE A 112 -14.82 -3.59 2.72
C PHE A 112 -16.35 -3.73 2.60
N THR A 113 -17.10 -2.81 3.21
CA THR A 113 -18.57 -2.83 3.16
C THR A 113 -19.18 -1.91 2.10
N THR A 114 -18.36 -1.10 1.41
CA THR A 114 -18.84 -0.09 0.45
C THR A 114 -18.84 -0.66 -0.97
N LEU A 115 -19.92 -1.34 -1.33
CA LEU A 115 -20.09 -1.98 -2.64
C LEU A 115 -21.48 -1.68 -3.22
N ASN A 116 -21.55 -1.46 -4.52
CA ASN A 116 -22.79 -1.45 -5.27
C ASN A 116 -23.07 -2.82 -5.90
N LYS A 117 -24.30 -3.01 -6.43
CA LYS A 117 -24.74 -4.29 -7.01
C LYS A 117 -23.83 -4.76 -8.15
N TYR A 118 -23.44 -3.87 -9.06
CA TYR A 118 -22.59 -4.23 -10.20
C TYR A 118 -21.20 -4.72 -9.74
N GLN A 119 -20.64 -4.08 -8.73
CA GLN A 119 -19.37 -4.50 -8.14
C GLN A 119 -19.46 -5.88 -7.48
N ILE A 120 -20.57 -6.15 -6.78
CA ILE A 120 -20.84 -7.46 -6.19
C ILE A 120 -20.90 -8.53 -7.28
N ASP A 121 -21.62 -8.27 -8.36
CA ASP A 121 -21.77 -9.21 -9.49
C ASP A 121 -20.44 -9.44 -10.21
N ASP A 122 -19.64 -8.38 -10.47
CA ASP A 122 -18.31 -8.50 -11.04
C ASP A 122 -17.36 -9.36 -10.16
N ILE A 123 -17.35 -9.14 -8.84
CA ILE A 123 -16.55 -9.93 -7.90
C ILE A 123 -17.01 -11.39 -7.87
N ARG A 124 -18.32 -11.66 -7.80
CA ARG A 124 -18.86 -13.02 -7.82
C ARG A 124 -18.41 -13.78 -9.06
N ASN A 125 -18.55 -13.15 -10.23
CA ASN A 125 -18.28 -13.81 -11.51
C ASN A 125 -16.78 -13.99 -11.81
N LYS A 126 -15.90 -13.07 -11.36
CA LYS A 126 -14.50 -13.08 -11.77
C LYS A 126 -13.55 -13.55 -10.66
N ILE A 127 -13.91 -13.35 -9.39
CA ILE A 127 -13.10 -13.77 -8.23
C ILE A 127 -13.67 -15.04 -7.63
N CYS A 128 -14.92 -15.00 -7.13
CA CYS A 128 -15.46 -16.09 -6.30
C CYS A 128 -15.56 -17.42 -7.03
N MET A 129 -15.86 -17.42 -8.34
CA MET A 129 -15.97 -18.66 -9.13
C MET A 129 -14.64 -19.40 -9.27
N ASN A 130 -13.52 -18.69 -9.23
CA ASN A 130 -12.19 -19.26 -9.44
C ASN A 130 -11.37 -19.37 -8.15
N TYR A 131 -11.83 -18.72 -7.06
CA TYR A 131 -11.10 -18.66 -5.81
C TYR A 131 -11.05 -20.03 -5.13
N LYS A 132 -9.83 -20.43 -4.72
CA LYS A 132 -9.62 -21.61 -3.89
C LYS A 132 -9.70 -21.18 -2.42
N LYS A 133 -10.69 -21.71 -1.70
CA LYS A 133 -10.88 -21.41 -0.27
C LYS A 133 -9.59 -21.57 0.52
N GLN A 134 -9.32 -20.60 1.36
CA GLN A 134 -8.15 -20.54 2.23
C GLN A 134 -8.56 -20.70 3.69
N LYS A 135 -7.61 -21.12 4.53
CA LYS A 135 -7.77 -21.07 5.99
C LYS A 135 -6.72 -20.11 6.53
N PHE A 136 -7.17 -19.01 7.10
CA PHE A 136 -6.30 -18.03 7.77
C PHE A 136 -6.26 -18.38 9.26
N THR A 137 -5.39 -19.32 9.63
CA THR A 137 -5.27 -19.83 11.02
C THR A 137 -4.09 -19.25 11.78
N ASP A 138 -3.29 -18.41 11.13
CA ASP A 138 -2.08 -17.87 11.73
C ASP A 138 -2.42 -16.87 12.84
N SER A 139 -1.76 -17.01 13.98
CA SER A 139 -1.90 -16.07 15.10
C SER A 139 -1.30 -14.69 14.77
N ILE A 140 -0.26 -14.67 13.92
CA ILE A 140 0.45 -13.48 13.43
C ILE A 140 0.59 -13.60 11.92
N TYR A 141 0.27 -12.50 11.19
CA TYR A 141 0.50 -12.47 9.75
C TYR A 141 1.98 -12.25 9.44
N THR A 142 2.56 -13.14 8.63
CA THR A 142 3.87 -12.92 8.03
C THR A 142 3.79 -11.81 6.97
N TYR A 143 4.92 -11.27 6.55
CA TYR A 143 4.95 -10.31 5.43
C TYR A 143 4.50 -10.96 4.12
N GLU A 144 4.87 -12.23 3.87
CA GLU A 144 4.40 -12.99 2.71
C GLU A 144 2.87 -13.12 2.72
N HIS A 145 2.28 -13.48 3.87
CA HIS A 145 0.82 -13.56 4.02
C HIS A 145 0.18 -12.19 3.75
N ALA A 146 0.68 -11.11 4.37
CA ALA A 146 0.17 -9.77 4.16
C ALA A 146 0.24 -9.35 2.68
N ARG A 147 1.37 -9.60 2.00
CA ARG A 147 1.52 -9.35 0.56
C ARG A 147 0.47 -10.07 -0.27
N SER A 148 0.22 -11.36 0.02
CA SER A 148 -0.83 -12.14 -0.65
C SER A 148 -2.22 -11.53 -0.48
N LEU A 149 -2.54 -11.04 0.73
CA LEU A 149 -3.81 -10.36 1.00
C LEU A 149 -3.93 -9.03 0.23
N TYR A 150 -2.85 -8.25 0.14
CA TYR A 150 -2.84 -7.02 -0.64
C TYR A 150 -2.97 -7.26 -2.14
N GLN A 151 -2.30 -8.28 -2.68
CA GLN A 151 -2.46 -8.70 -4.08
C GLN A 151 -3.92 -9.10 -4.37
N LEU A 152 -4.51 -9.89 -3.47
CA LEU A 152 -5.92 -10.27 -3.57
C LEU A 152 -6.84 -9.04 -3.51
N ALA A 153 -6.57 -8.08 -2.63
CA ALA A 153 -7.34 -6.84 -2.54
C ALA A 153 -7.20 -5.98 -3.80
N LEU A 154 -6.00 -5.89 -4.37
CA LEU A 154 -5.76 -5.17 -5.62
C LEU A 154 -6.50 -5.83 -6.79
N ALA A 155 -6.48 -7.17 -6.90
CA ALA A 155 -7.24 -7.90 -7.88
C ALA A 155 -8.75 -7.63 -7.76
N ASN A 156 -9.28 -7.65 -6.54
CA ASN A 156 -10.69 -7.28 -6.28
C ASN A 156 -10.98 -5.82 -6.68
N ALA A 157 -10.07 -4.88 -6.38
CA ALA A 157 -10.24 -3.48 -6.75
C ALA A 157 -10.25 -3.27 -8.28
N VAL A 158 -9.41 -4.00 -9.02
CA VAL A 158 -9.41 -3.99 -10.48
C VAL A 158 -10.70 -4.57 -11.02
N VAL A 159 -11.10 -5.75 -10.57
CA VAL A 159 -12.30 -6.45 -11.03
C VAL A 159 -13.58 -5.63 -10.81
N LYS A 160 -13.73 -5.04 -9.62
CA LYS A 160 -14.89 -4.18 -9.31
C LYS A 160 -14.82 -2.78 -9.91
N LYS A 161 -13.80 -2.48 -10.73
CA LYS A 161 -13.54 -1.14 -11.31
C LYS A 161 -13.57 -0.05 -10.25
N ALA A 162 -12.81 -0.26 -9.17
CA ALA A 162 -12.67 0.68 -8.08
C ALA A 162 -12.12 2.03 -8.56
N LYS A 163 -12.36 3.09 -7.77
CA LYS A 163 -11.77 4.41 -7.99
C LYS A 163 -10.25 4.34 -8.06
N ASN A 164 -9.64 5.28 -8.78
CA ASN A 164 -8.18 5.36 -8.88
C ASN A 164 -7.51 5.52 -7.52
N SER A 165 -8.13 6.31 -6.62
CA SER A 165 -7.66 6.49 -5.26
C SER A 165 -7.62 5.19 -4.44
N GLU A 166 -8.59 4.30 -4.60
CA GLU A 166 -8.59 3.01 -3.90
C GLU A 166 -7.45 2.12 -4.39
N LYS A 167 -7.28 1.98 -5.71
CA LYS A 167 -6.19 1.21 -6.31
C LYS A 167 -4.82 1.78 -5.92
N ALA A 168 -4.65 3.10 -6.02
CA ALA A 168 -3.42 3.79 -5.64
C ALA A 168 -3.07 3.56 -4.16
N TYR A 169 -4.06 3.63 -3.28
CA TYR A 169 -3.84 3.43 -1.85
C TYR A 169 -3.49 1.98 -1.50
N ILE A 170 -4.05 1.01 -2.22
CA ILE A 170 -3.64 -0.40 -2.09
C ILE A 170 -2.19 -0.56 -2.54
N CYS A 171 -1.79 -0.01 -3.70
CA CYS A 171 -0.40 -0.05 -4.18
C CYS A 171 0.57 0.57 -3.16
N LEU A 172 0.25 1.77 -2.64
CA LEU A 172 1.06 2.44 -1.63
C LEU A 172 1.26 1.58 -0.38
N LYS A 173 0.17 1.03 0.16
CA LYS A 173 0.25 0.18 1.35
C LYS A 173 0.97 -1.14 1.10
N THR A 174 0.86 -1.70 -0.10
CA THR A 174 1.64 -2.87 -0.49
C THR A 174 3.14 -2.55 -0.52
N ALA A 175 3.53 -1.39 -1.06
CA ALA A 175 4.91 -0.91 -1.02
C ALA A 175 5.41 -0.79 0.42
N TRP A 176 4.58 -0.26 1.35
CA TRP A 176 4.91 -0.18 2.77
C TRP A 176 5.11 -1.55 3.44
N VAL A 177 4.31 -2.55 3.07
CA VAL A 177 4.48 -3.93 3.55
C VAL A 177 5.82 -4.49 3.07
N ILE A 178 6.17 -4.30 1.79
CA ILE A 178 7.45 -4.76 1.24
C ILE A 178 8.63 -4.05 1.90
N ARG A 179 8.54 -2.72 2.11
CA ARG A 179 9.55 -1.95 2.86
C ARG A 179 9.73 -2.50 4.28
N GLY A 180 8.62 -2.80 4.97
CA GLY A 180 8.63 -3.39 6.30
C GLY A 180 9.28 -4.77 6.34
N GLU A 181 9.05 -5.60 5.33
CA GLU A 181 9.72 -6.88 5.14
C GLU A 181 11.23 -6.68 4.93
N THR A 182 11.61 -5.80 4.00
CA THR A 182 13.03 -5.53 3.67
C THR A 182 13.80 -5.04 4.90
N GLN A 183 13.20 -4.18 5.72
CA GLN A 183 13.81 -3.68 6.96
C GLN A 183 14.06 -4.78 8.02
N ARG A 184 13.41 -5.94 7.88
CA ARG A 184 13.48 -7.07 8.81
C ARG A 184 14.16 -8.31 8.23
N LEU A 185 14.67 -8.23 7.00
CA LEU A 185 15.47 -9.31 6.43
C LEU A 185 16.71 -9.56 7.30
N ASP A 186 17.01 -10.84 7.50
CA ASP A 186 18.26 -11.23 8.16
C ASP A 186 19.45 -10.96 7.23
N GLN A 187 20.36 -10.10 7.65
CA GLN A 187 21.53 -9.72 6.87
C GLN A 187 22.53 -10.87 6.74
N ASP A 188 22.46 -11.87 7.61
CA ASP A 188 23.30 -13.07 7.58
C ASP A 188 22.72 -14.19 6.67
N ASP A 189 21.49 -14.00 6.12
CA ASP A 189 20.87 -14.94 5.16
C ASP A 189 21.64 -14.92 3.82
N ALA A 190 21.98 -16.08 3.30
CA ALA A 190 22.68 -16.24 2.01
C ALA A 190 21.94 -15.59 0.82
N ASP A 191 20.61 -15.50 0.90
CA ASP A 191 19.75 -14.89 -0.11
C ASP A 191 19.41 -13.41 0.18
N TYR A 192 20.01 -12.79 1.21
CA TYR A 192 19.68 -11.42 1.63
C TYR A 192 19.73 -10.41 0.48
N GLU A 193 20.86 -10.32 -0.23
CA GLU A 193 21.04 -9.34 -1.32
C GLU A 193 20.03 -9.57 -2.47
N LYS A 194 19.71 -10.82 -2.77
CA LYS A 194 18.74 -11.18 -3.79
C LYS A 194 17.32 -10.74 -3.37
N LYS A 195 16.89 -11.15 -2.17
CA LYS A 195 15.57 -10.79 -1.62
C LYS A 195 15.41 -9.28 -1.51
N LYS A 196 16.44 -8.61 -1.02
CA LYS A 196 16.45 -7.15 -0.90
C LYS A 196 16.29 -6.48 -2.25
N LYS A 197 17.05 -6.88 -3.27
CA LYS A 197 16.95 -6.32 -4.62
C LYS A 197 15.58 -6.55 -5.26
N GLU A 198 15.02 -7.75 -5.08
CA GLU A 198 13.68 -8.07 -5.55
C GLU A 198 12.62 -7.19 -4.86
N ASN A 199 12.69 -7.03 -3.55
CA ASN A 199 11.80 -6.18 -2.78
C ASN A 199 11.94 -4.70 -3.16
N ASP A 200 13.16 -4.17 -3.26
CA ASP A 200 13.42 -2.77 -3.66
C ASP A 200 12.83 -2.48 -5.06
N SER A 201 12.93 -3.44 -5.99
CA SER A 201 12.34 -3.30 -7.34
C SER A 201 10.81 -3.30 -7.32
N GLN A 202 10.21 -4.21 -6.55
CA GLN A 202 8.75 -4.31 -6.42
C GLN A 202 8.18 -3.10 -5.69
N GLU A 203 8.82 -2.64 -4.61
CA GLU A 203 8.45 -1.43 -3.89
C GLU A 203 8.42 -0.23 -4.83
N LEU A 204 9.49 -0.01 -5.60
CA LEU A 204 9.59 1.11 -6.54
C LEU A 204 8.47 1.08 -7.60
N GLU A 205 8.14 -0.10 -8.14
CA GLU A 205 7.06 -0.25 -9.12
C GLU A 205 5.69 0.08 -8.50
N LEU A 206 5.43 -0.37 -7.28
CA LEU A 206 4.21 -0.07 -6.54
C LEU A 206 4.09 1.42 -6.19
N LEU A 207 5.19 2.07 -5.81
CA LEU A 207 5.21 3.52 -5.55
C LEU A 207 4.92 4.32 -6.84
N LYS A 208 5.45 3.90 -8.00
CA LYS A 208 5.12 4.51 -9.30
C LYS A 208 3.64 4.36 -9.64
N ASN A 209 3.06 3.19 -9.41
CA ASN A 209 1.64 2.95 -9.61
C ASN A 209 0.77 3.78 -8.64
N ALA A 210 1.18 3.89 -7.38
CA ALA A 210 0.50 4.72 -6.40
C ALA A 210 0.54 6.20 -6.80
N LEU A 211 1.70 6.72 -7.21
CA LEU A 211 1.86 8.08 -7.69
C LEU A 211 0.92 8.39 -8.86
N ASN A 212 0.96 7.56 -9.91
CA ASN A 212 0.12 7.75 -11.08
C ASN A 212 -1.37 7.71 -10.72
N GLY A 213 -1.78 6.74 -9.90
CA GLY A 213 -3.17 6.62 -9.48
C GLY A 213 -3.64 7.79 -8.61
N PHE A 214 -2.80 8.33 -7.72
CA PHE A 214 -3.15 9.53 -6.94
C PHE A 214 -3.19 10.80 -7.79
N ILE A 215 -2.32 10.96 -8.78
CA ILE A 215 -2.41 12.07 -9.74
C ILE A 215 -3.74 12.01 -10.50
N MET A 216 -4.13 10.84 -11.00
CA MET A 216 -5.41 10.64 -11.69
C MET A 216 -6.60 10.88 -10.76
N ALA A 217 -6.54 10.38 -9.53
CA ALA A 217 -7.59 10.58 -8.53
C ALA A 217 -7.77 12.07 -8.19
N ARG A 218 -6.67 12.81 -8.01
CA ARG A 218 -6.68 14.26 -7.77
C ARG A 218 -7.40 15.04 -8.88
N GLN A 219 -7.33 14.56 -10.12
CA GLN A 219 -7.94 15.20 -11.29
C GLN A 219 -9.43 14.86 -11.46
N SER A 220 -9.87 13.70 -10.98
CA SER A 220 -11.17 13.12 -11.34
C SER A 220 -12.09 12.77 -10.16
N GLU A 221 -11.60 12.85 -8.94
CA GLU A 221 -12.37 12.48 -7.75
C GLU A 221 -12.55 13.65 -6.79
N ASP A 222 -13.69 13.65 -6.08
CA ASP A 222 -13.98 14.64 -5.04
C ASP A 222 -13.27 14.31 -3.72
N PHE A 223 -12.83 15.34 -3.01
CA PHE A 223 -12.25 15.18 -1.67
C PHE A 223 -13.33 14.87 -0.60
N PRO A 224 -13.00 14.06 0.41
CA PRO A 224 -11.67 13.50 0.73
C PRO A 224 -11.30 12.31 -0.17
N ILE A 225 -10.08 12.32 -0.70
CA ILE A 225 -9.54 11.23 -1.53
C ILE A 225 -8.75 10.26 -0.65
N ALA A 226 -9.14 9.00 -0.65
CA ALA A 226 -8.60 7.97 0.27
C ALA A 226 -8.57 8.43 1.75
N GLY A 227 -9.50 9.30 2.14
CA GLY A 227 -9.59 9.90 3.48
C GLY A 227 -8.64 11.05 3.75
N MET A 228 -7.94 11.55 2.72
CA MET A 228 -7.03 12.68 2.80
C MET A 228 -7.70 13.95 2.25
N ASP A 229 -7.42 15.09 2.89
CA ASP A 229 -7.72 16.40 2.31
C ASP A 229 -6.77 16.73 1.16
N SER A 230 -7.03 17.82 0.45
CA SER A 230 -6.25 18.22 -0.72
C SER A 230 -4.78 18.45 -0.39
N THR A 231 -4.48 19.09 0.73
CA THR A 231 -3.09 19.43 1.10
C THR A 231 -2.29 18.21 1.54
N THR A 232 -2.94 17.25 2.19
CA THR A 232 -2.31 15.96 2.57
C THR A 232 -2.04 15.11 1.34
N LEU A 233 -2.98 15.06 0.38
CA LEU A 233 -2.78 14.32 -0.87
C LEU A 233 -1.69 14.98 -1.72
N ASP A 234 -1.67 16.29 -1.84
CA ASP A 234 -0.64 17.03 -2.59
C ASP A 234 0.76 16.79 -2.01
N TYR A 235 0.88 16.74 -0.68
CA TYR A 235 2.12 16.35 -0.02
C TYR A 235 2.50 14.89 -0.32
N LEU A 236 1.56 13.96 -0.25
CA LEU A 236 1.82 12.55 -0.57
C LEU A 236 2.29 12.38 -2.02
N ILE A 237 1.66 13.07 -2.98
CA ILE A 237 2.11 13.08 -4.38
C ILE A 237 3.54 13.62 -4.50
N ALA A 238 3.88 14.72 -3.79
CA ALA A 238 5.24 15.25 -3.77
C ALA A 238 6.25 14.25 -3.22
N ALA A 239 5.91 13.55 -2.14
CA ALA A 239 6.76 12.55 -1.51
C ALA A 239 6.97 11.32 -2.40
N LEU A 240 5.90 10.80 -3.00
CA LEU A 240 5.99 9.67 -3.93
C LEU A 240 6.79 10.02 -5.19
N ALA A 241 6.63 11.25 -5.71
CA ALA A 241 7.41 11.74 -6.83
C ALA A 241 8.92 11.84 -6.49
N TYR A 242 9.26 12.24 -5.26
CA TYR A 242 10.64 12.22 -4.76
C TYR A 242 11.20 10.78 -4.68
N GLU A 243 10.43 9.84 -4.10
CA GLU A 243 10.88 8.45 -3.96
C GLU A 243 11.03 7.72 -5.30
N THR A 244 10.29 8.16 -6.32
CA THR A 244 10.34 7.60 -7.68
C THR A 244 11.20 8.39 -8.65
N ASP A 245 12.05 9.31 -8.16
CA ASP A 245 12.98 10.18 -8.92
C ASP A 245 12.30 11.11 -9.93
N GLN A 246 11.00 11.41 -9.74
CA GLN A 246 10.25 12.38 -10.56
C GLN A 246 10.32 13.79 -9.94
N PHE A 247 11.52 14.33 -9.88
CA PHE A 247 11.82 15.57 -9.14
C PHE A 247 11.08 16.81 -9.65
N ASP A 248 10.73 16.88 -10.92
CA ASP A 248 9.96 17.98 -11.49
C ASP A 248 8.55 18.03 -10.89
N ILE A 249 7.89 16.86 -10.78
CA ILE A 249 6.58 16.74 -10.15
C ILE A 249 6.69 17.08 -8.66
N SER A 250 7.69 16.51 -7.97
CA SER A 250 7.92 16.77 -6.55
C SER A 250 8.10 18.26 -6.28
N SER A 251 9.00 18.93 -7.00
CA SER A 251 9.31 20.35 -6.84
C SER A 251 8.11 21.26 -7.11
N LYS A 252 7.30 20.92 -8.14
CA LYS A 252 6.07 21.64 -8.45
C LYS A 252 5.07 21.54 -7.29
N MET A 253 4.78 20.33 -6.82
CA MET A 253 3.83 20.10 -5.72
C MET A 253 4.30 20.76 -4.41
N ILE A 254 5.59 20.68 -4.09
CA ILE A 254 6.17 21.37 -2.94
C ILE A 254 5.94 22.89 -3.03
N SER A 255 6.20 23.49 -4.20
CA SER A 255 6.02 24.92 -4.42
C SER A 255 4.55 25.34 -4.23
N GLU A 256 3.61 24.58 -4.78
CA GLU A 256 2.18 24.81 -4.63
C GLU A 256 1.76 24.73 -3.14
N LEU A 257 2.24 23.74 -2.39
CA LEU A 257 1.97 23.59 -0.96
C LEU A 257 2.51 24.75 -0.12
N LEU A 258 3.73 25.20 -0.39
CA LEU A 258 4.33 26.31 0.36
C LEU A 258 3.59 27.63 0.14
N MET A 259 3.06 27.85 -1.06
CA MET A 259 2.26 29.03 -1.42
C MET A 259 0.79 28.91 -0.98
N SER A 260 0.29 27.71 -0.69
CA SER A 260 -1.10 27.46 -0.33
C SER A 260 -1.50 28.20 0.95
N ARG A 261 -2.66 28.85 0.93
CA ARG A 261 -3.28 29.48 2.12
C ARG A 261 -4.02 28.45 3.00
N THR A 262 -4.41 27.32 2.44
CA THR A 262 -5.17 26.27 3.14
C THR A 262 -4.27 25.22 3.80
N ALA A 263 -3.03 25.09 3.36
CA ALA A 263 -2.07 24.16 3.96
C ALA A 263 -1.67 24.62 5.37
N ASN A 264 -1.87 23.74 6.35
CA ASN A 264 -1.47 23.99 7.73
C ASN A 264 0.07 24.00 7.89
N SER A 265 0.55 24.54 9.03
CA SER A 265 1.99 24.65 9.32
C SER A 265 2.70 23.30 9.25
N ARG A 266 2.10 22.23 9.78
CA ARG A 266 2.69 20.88 9.79
C ARG A 266 2.95 20.33 8.37
N ILE A 267 2.03 20.54 7.45
CA ILE A 267 2.22 20.13 6.03
C ILE A 267 3.29 21.01 5.37
N LYS A 268 3.30 22.32 5.66
CA LYS A 268 4.34 23.21 5.13
C LYS A 268 5.74 22.86 5.65
N ASP A 269 5.87 22.48 6.92
CA ASP A 269 7.14 22.07 7.49
C ASP A 269 7.65 20.78 6.85
N LYS A 270 6.76 19.80 6.64
CA LYS A 270 7.07 18.58 5.88
C LYS A 270 7.50 18.90 4.43
N ALA A 271 6.81 19.82 3.76
CA ALA A 271 7.15 20.24 2.40
C ALA A 271 8.52 20.95 2.33
N ARG A 272 8.91 21.74 3.35
CA ARG A 272 10.27 22.33 3.44
C ARG A 272 11.34 21.24 3.60
N ALA A 273 11.13 20.30 4.52
CA ALA A 273 12.05 19.18 4.69
C ALA A 273 12.19 18.34 3.41
N LEU A 274 11.08 18.07 2.73
CA LEU A 274 11.11 17.35 1.45
C LEU A 274 11.85 18.13 0.36
N LYS A 275 11.75 19.47 0.33
CA LYS A 275 12.49 20.32 -0.61
C LYS A 275 14.01 20.17 -0.43
N GLU A 276 14.48 20.09 0.81
CA GLU A 276 15.90 19.87 1.12
C GLU A 276 16.36 18.51 0.60
N LEU A 277 15.59 17.45 0.86
CA LEU A 277 15.87 16.09 0.35
C LEU A 277 15.93 16.04 -1.19
N VAL A 278 15.02 16.73 -1.88
CA VAL A 278 15.05 16.84 -3.35
C VAL A 278 16.32 17.53 -3.84
N ALA A 279 16.71 18.63 -3.18
CA ALA A 279 17.93 19.37 -3.55
C ALA A 279 19.19 18.50 -3.35
N GLU A 280 19.30 17.80 -2.22
CA GLU A 280 20.41 16.87 -1.94
C GLU A 280 20.50 15.75 -3.00
N LYS A 281 19.37 15.12 -3.33
CA LYS A 281 19.33 14.02 -4.30
C LYS A 281 19.65 14.46 -5.72
N GLN A 282 19.38 15.74 -6.07
CA GLN A 282 19.75 16.35 -7.35
C GLN A 282 21.19 16.91 -7.38
N GLY A 283 21.94 16.87 -6.27
CA GLY A 283 23.29 17.40 -6.17
C GLY A 283 23.36 18.94 -6.24
N LYS A 284 22.32 19.62 -5.77
CA LYS A 284 22.19 21.09 -5.73
C LYS A 284 22.39 21.62 -4.34
#